data_5a237f140d0cea4433700040aefb987c
#
_entry.id   5a237f140d0cea4433700040aefb987c
#
_cell.length_a   1.000
_cell.length_b   1.000
_cell.length_c   1.000
_cell.angle_alpha   90.00
_cell.angle_beta   90.00
_cell.angle_gamma   90.00
#
_symmetry.space_group_name_H-M   'P 1'
#
loop_
_entity.id
_entity.type
_entity.pdbx_description
1 polymer ?
#
loop_
_entity_poly.entity_id
_entity_poly.type
_entity_poly.pdbx_seq_one_letter_code
_entity_poly.pdbx_strand_id
1 'polypeptide(L)'
;MSKADLLEIFLRPPVPKVAILIDGGDFLKRLPAVLPKINADDPQGVIGGLQQLVVSHLKHLNETHKVPNPFALLYRTFYHGARPYDQKAHTPIRRRAIDHAKTQPARFRMDLFDALCSVPNLAVRLGEVRKGIGEFWALRPHSQKDLLAGHKTVQDLSDDDFVPSLRQKGVDMRIGLDIASIALKRQAETIVLVSGDADFVPAARMARREGIQFVLDPLWQDIPRDLFEHIDGLRSGFPRPQRRRDAG
;
A
#
# COMPACT_ATOMS: atom_id res chain seq x y z
N MET A 1 12.43 -30.24 -34.00
CA MET A 1 13.25 -29.46 -33.05
C MET A 1 14.67 -29.95 -33.18
N SER A 2 15.60 -29.15 -33.58
CA SER A 2 17.00 -29.55 -33.76
C SER A 2 17.71 -29.71 -32.40
N LYS A 3 18.87 -30.41 -32.39
CA LYS A 3 19.69 -30.56 -31.19
C LYS A 3 20.20 -29.18 -30.71
N ALA A 4 20.35 -28.22 -31.62
CA ALA A 4 20.71 -26.84 -31.33
C ALA A 4 19.57 -26.09 -30.62
N ASP A 5 18.31 -26.28 -31.05
CA ASP A 5 17.13 -25.66 -30.40
C ASP A 5 16.96 -26.18 -28.98
N LEU A 6 17.23 -27.46 -28.74
CA LEU A 6 17.19 -28.08 -27.40
C LEU A 6 18.29 -27.47 -26.50
N LEU A 7 19.54 -27.35 -27.00
CA LEU A 7 20.64 -26.76 -26.25
C LEU A 7 20.34 -25.30 -25.86
N GLU A 8 19.77 -24.53 -26.77
CA GLU A 8 19.41 -23.14 -26.53
C GLU A 8 18.32 -23.00 -25.44
N ILE A 9 17.37 -23.94 -25.38
CA ILE A 9 16.36 -24.00 -24.32
C ILE A 9 17.00 -24.33 -22.95
N PHE A 10 17.93 -25.30 -22.91
CA PHE A 10 18.61 -25.69 -21.67
C PHE A 10 19.63 -24.69 -21.16
N LEU A 11 20.22 -23.88 -22.04
CA LEU A 11 21.22 -22.87 -21.71
C LEU A 11 20.62 -21.49 -21.42
N ARG A 12 19.32 -21.28 -21.60
CA ARG A 12 18.68 -20.00 -21.24
C ARG A 12 18.79 -19.81 -19.73
N PRO A 13 19.35 -18.68 -19.26
CA PRO A 13 19.33 -18.36 -17.85
C PRO A 13 17.88 -18.31 -17.36
N PRO A 14 17.61 -18.70 -16.12
CA PRO A 14 16.27 -18.62 -15.55
C PRO A 14 15.75 -17.18 -15.63
N VAL A 15 14.49 -17.02 -15.97
CA VAL A 15 13.84 -15.70 -16.03
C VAL A 15 13.85 -15.10 -14.64
N PRO A 16 14.47 -13.92 -14.44
CA PRO A 16 14.52 -13.30 -13.12
C PRO A 16 13.11 -12.98 -12.62
N LYS A 17 12.91 -13.12 -11.32
CA LYS A 17 11.60 -12.93 -10.69
C LYS A 17 11.52 -11.60 -9.97
N VAL A 18 10.34 -11.00 -10.01
CA VAL A 18 10.00 -9.73 -9.37
C VAL A 18 8.87 -9.95 -8.38
N ALA A 19 9.06 -9.57 -7.13
CA ALA A 19 8.01 -9.48 -6.13
C ALA A 19 7.56 -8.01 -6.01
N ILE A 20 6.25 -7.77 -6.03
CA ILE A 20 5.69 -6.43 -5.86
C ILE A 20 4.90 -6.42 -4.56
N LEU A 21 5.37 -5.62 -3.58
CA LEU A 21 4.74 -5.48 -2.28
C LEU A 21 4.07 -4.11 -2.19
N ILE A 22 2.80 -4.08 -1.86
CA ILE A 22 1.99 -2.86 -1.85
C ILE A 22 1.50 -2.61 -0.43
N ASP A 23 1.86 -1.45 0.12
CA ASP A 23 1.17 -0.90 1.27
C ASP A 23 -0.20 -0.39 0.82
N GLY A 24 -1.25 -1.13 1.21
CA GLY A 24 -2.61 -0.81 0.81
C GLY A 24 -3.13 0.48 1.43
N GLY A 25 -2.59 0.92 2.57
CA GLY A 25 -2.92 2.19 3.19
C GLY A 25 -2.45 3.36 2.32
N ASP A 26 -1.18 3.37 1.98
CA ASP A 26 -0.57 4.37 1.09
C ASP A 26 -1.18 4.32 -0.31
N PHE A 27 -1.36 3.12 -0.86
CA PHE A 27 -1.95 2.94 -2.18
C PHE A 27 -3.35 3.56 -2.27
N LEU A 28 -4.26 3.23 -1.36
CA LEU A 28 -5.63 3.77 -1.35
C LEU A 28 -5.67 5.28 -1.14
N LYS A 29 -4.81 5.81 -0.29
CA LYS A 29 -4.69 7.24 -0.03
C LYS A 29 -4.23 8.02 -1.27
N ARG A 30 -3.31 7.42 -2.05
CA ARG A 30 -2.69 8.07 -3.21
C ARG A 30 -3.44 7.85 -4.51
N LEU A 31 -4.18 6.75 -4.63
CA LEU A 31 -4.86 6.35 -5.86
C LEU A 31 -5.69 7.47 -6.51
N PRO A 32 -6.54 8.23 -5.78
CA PRO A 32 -7.32 9.30 -6.40
C PRO A 32 -6.47 10.43 -7.02
N ALA A 33 -5.27 10.65 -6.49
CA ALA A 33 -4.37 11.68 -7.00
C ALA A 33 -3.59 11.22 -8.24
N VAL A 34 -3.14 9.96 -8.25
CA VAL A 34 -2.31 9.41 -9.33
C VAL A 34 -3.13 8.84 -10.49
N LEU A 35 -4.37 8.42 -10.23
CA LEU A 35 -5.32 7.92 -11.23
C LEU A 35 -6.72 8.55 -11.03
N PRO A 36 -6.90 9.85 -11.32
CA PRO A 36 -8.13 10.59 -11.01
C PRO A 36 -9.38 10.10 -11.80
N LYS A 37 -9.18 9.28 -12.83
CA LYS A 37 -10.29 8.70 -13.62
C LYS A 37 -10.83 7.39 -13.06
N ILE A 38 -10.15 6.80 -12.07
CA ILE A 38 -10.59 5.57 -11.42
C ILE A 38 -11.48 5.90 -10.23
N ASN A 39 -12.58 5.16 -10.09
CA ASN A 39 -13.37 5.23 -8.88
C ASN A 39 -12.66 4.49 -7.75
N ALA A 40 -12.02 5.25 -6.85
CA ALA A 40 -11.30 4.70 -5.71
C ALA A 40 -12.23 4.26 -4.55
N ASP A 41 -13.52 4.59 -4.63
CA ASP A 41 -14.54 4.16 -3.67
C ASP A 41 -15.24 2.85 -4.10
N ASP A 42 -14.82 2.29 -5.24
CA ASP A 42 -15.28 1.00 -5.74
C ASP A 42 -14.14 -0.03 -5.72
N PRO A 43 -14.33 -1.23 -5.12
CA PRO A 43 -13.33 -2.30 -5.10
C PRO A 43 -12.76 -2.65 -6.48
N GLN A 44 -13.60 -2.68 -7.52
CA GLN A 44 -13.16 -3.01 -8.88
C GLN A 44 -12.29 -1.88 -9.48
N GLY A 45 -12.61 -0.62 -9.16
CA GLY A 45 -11.78 0.52 -9.52
C GLY A 45 -10.38 0.42 -8.88
N VAL A 46 -10.32 0.08 -7.59
CA VAL A 46 -9.03 -0.12 -6.87
C VAL A 46 -8.23 -1.26 -7.49
N ILE A 47 -8.87 -2.40 -7.81
CA ILE A 47 -8.22 -3.54 -8.46
C ILE A 47 -7.67 -3.15 -9.83
N GLY A 48 -8.45 -2.40 -10.62
CA GLY A 48 -8.01 -1.89 -11.91
C GLY A 48 -6.77 -1.01 -11.81
N GLY A 49 -6.72 -0.13 -10.80
CA GLY A 49 -5.55 0.69 -10.50
C GLY A 49 -4.33 -0.15 -10.10
N LEU A 50 -4.53 -1.14 -9.24
CA LEU A 50 -3.48 -2.07 -8.82
C LEU A 50 -2.90 -2.85 -10.00
N GLN A 51 -3.76 -3.37 -10.88
CA GLN A 51 -3.32 -4.09 -12.07
C GLN A 51 -2.51 -3.19 -13.02
N GLN A 52 -2.94 -1.93 -13.23
CA GLN A 52 -2.19 -0.96 -14.02
C GLN A 52 -0.79 -0.69 -13.42
N LEU A 53 -0.70 -0.56 -12.09
CA LEU A 53 0.56 -0.39 -11.37
C LEU A 53 1.51 -1.57 -11.63
N VAL A 54 1.02 -2.80 -11.41
CA VAL A 54 1.79 -4.03 -11.62
C VAL A 54 2.28 -4.14 -13.06
N VAL A 55 1.39 -3.93 -14.02
CA VAL A 55 1.75 -3.95 -15.45
C VAL A 55 2.81 -2.91 -15.80
N SER A 56 2.70 -1.70 -15.23
CA SER A 56 3.67 -0.63 -15.46
C SER A 56 5.07 -1.01 -14.97
N HIS A 57 5.18 -1.60 -13.78
CA HIS A 57 6.47 -2.06 -13.26
C HIS A 57 7.04 -3.22 -14.07
N LEU A 58 6.23 -4.22 -14.39
CA LEU A 58 6.68 -5.36 -15.19
C LEU A 58 7.14 -4.96 -16.59
N LYS A 59 6.43 -4.06 -17.26
CA LYS A 59 6.85 -3.55 -18.59
C LYS A 59 8.20 -2.84 -18.51
N HIS A 60 8.38 -1.98 -17.53
CA HIS A 60 9.64 -1.25 -17.36
C HIS A 60 10.81 -2.21 -17.08
N LEU A 61 10.66 -3.14 -16.15
CA LEU A 61 11.71 -4.12 -15.87
C LEU A 61 11.98 -5.01 -17.09
N ASN A 62 10.97 -5.27 -17.92
CA ASN A 62 11.14 -6.03 -19.14
C ASN A 62 11.92 -5.30 -20.25
N GLU A 63 12.11 -3.99 -20.17
CA GLU A 63 13.01 -3.25 -21.09
C GLU A 63 14.44 -3.79 -21.02
N THR A 64 14.87 -4.24 -19.84
CA THR A 64 16.19 -4.87 -19.64
C THR A 64 16.19 -6.36 -19.96
N HIS A 65 15.16 -7.09 -19.48
CA HIS A 65 15.14 -8.56 -19.59
C HIS A 65 14.63 -9.10 -20.91
N LYS A 66 13.84 -8.32 -21.64
CA LYS A 66 13.32 -8.63 -22.99
C LYS A 66 12.66 -10.00 -23.13
N VAL A 67 11.94 -10.44 -22.07
CA VAL A 67 11.14 -11.68 -22.15
C VAL A 67 9.88 -11.44 -23.01
N PRO A 68 9.41 -12.44 -23.77
CA PRO A 68 8.25 -12.29 -24.65
C PRO A 68 6.98 -11.86 -23.92
N ASN A 69 6.78 -12.34 -22.70
CA ASN A 69 5.67 -11.97 -21.85
C ASN A 69 6.19 -11.35 -20.54
N PRO A 70 5.99 -10.04 -20.29
CA PRO A 70 6.43 -9.38 -19.05
C PRO A 70 5.90 -10.04 -17.76
N PHE A 71 4.73 -10.68 -17.80
CA PHE A 71 4.20 -11.41 -16.64
C PHE A 71 5.03 -12.63 -16.25
N ALA A 72 5.90 -13.13 -17.14
CA ALA A 72 6.85 -14.18 -16.78
C ALA A 72 7.87 -13.72 -15.73
N LEU A 73 8.10 -12.41 -15.61
CA LEU A 73 8.93 -11.82 -14.55
C LEU A 73 8.24 -11.86 -13.18
N LEU A 74 6.89 -11.87 -13.12
CA LEU A 74 6.19 -11.77 -11.85
C LEU A 74 6.36 -13.06 -11.03
N TYR A 75 6.94 -12.92 -9.83
CA TYR A 75 6.85 -13.93 -8.81
C TYR A 75 5.46 -13.89 -8.16
N ARG A 76 5.13 -12.74 -7.53
CA ARG A 76 3.85 -12.50 -6.89
C ARG A 76 3.66 -11.02 -6.54
N THR A 77 2.42 -10.58 -6.54
CA THR A 77 1.99 -9.33 -5.92
C THR A 77 1.50 -9.61 -4.50
N PHE A 78 1.92 -8.80 -3.54
CA PHE A 78 1.45 -8.85 -2.16
C PHE A 78 0.74 -7.54 -1.84
N TYR A 79 -0.52 -7.63 -1.43
CA TYR A 79 -1.29 -6.49 -0.95
C TYR A 79 -1.40 -6.56 0.57
N HIS A 80 -0.83 -5.58 1.26
CA HIS A 80 -0.84 -5.49 2.69
C HIS A 80 -1.87 -4.47 3.14
N GLY A 81 -2.79 -4.86 4.00
CA GLY A 81 -3.82 -3.98 4.53
C GLY A 81 -4.14 -4.31 5.98
N ALA A 82 -5.11 -3.59 6.55
CA ALA A 82 -5.61 -3.88 7.88
C ALA A 82 -7.11 -4.09 7.84
N ARG A 83 -7.59 -5.16 8.49
CA ARG A 83 -9.02 -5.35 8.73
C ARG A 83 -9.57 -4.15 9.48
N PRO A 84 -10.74 -3.62 9.08
CA PRO A 84 -11.32 -2.49 9.76
C PRO A 84 -11.66 -2.81 11.22
N TYR A 85 -11.75 -1.77 12.03
CA TYR A 85 -12.27 -1.90 13.38
C TYR A 85 -13.75 -2.28 13.31
N ASP A 86 -14.14 -3.32 14.05
CA ASP A 86 -15.46 -3.97 13.96
C ASP A 86 -16.30 -3.89 15.25
N GLN A 87 -15.76 -3.28 16.31
CA GLN A 87 -16.42 -3.22 17.60
C GLN A 87 -17.51 -2.15 17.62
N LYS A 88 -18.45 -2.30 18.55
CA LYS A 88 -19.47 -1.30 18.85
C LYS A 88 -18.93 -0.23 19.79
N ALA A 89 -19.35 1.01 19.58
CA ALA A 89 -19.03 2.13 20.45
C ALA A 89 -20.23 3.07 20.57
N HIS A 90 -20.12 4.09 21.43
CA HIS A 90 -21.07 5.18 21.50
C HIS A 90 -20.37 6.48 21.15
N THR A 91 -21.08 7.40 20.50
CA THR A 91 -20.56 8.75 20.25
C THR A 91 -20.25 9.45 21.58
N PRO A 92 -19.26 10.35 21.61
CA PRO A 92 -18.77 10.92 22.88
C PRO A 92 -19.78 11.84 23.57
N ILE A 93 -20.55 12.63 22.83
CA ILE A 93 -21.48 13.62 23.38
C ILE A 93 -22.91 13.05 23.49
N ARG A 94 -23.50 12.66 22.37
CA ARG A 94 -24.91 12.24 22.31
C ARG A 94 -25.14 10.77 22.69
N ARG A 95 -24.06 10.00 22.95
CA ARG A 95 -24.11 8.59 23.33
C ARG A 95 -24.88 7.68 22.35
N ARG A 96 -24.93 8.05 21.07
CA ARG A 96 -25.55 7.24 20.03
C ARG A 96 -24.70 5.99 19.78
N ALA A 97 -25.34 4.84 19.65
CA ALA A 97 -24.66 3.59 19.33
C ALA A 97 -24.12 3.61 17.89
N ILE A 98 -22.87 3.22 17.72
CA ILE A 98 -22.20 3.03 16.44
C ILE A 98 -21.75 1.57 16.36
N ASP A 99 -22.12 0.90 15.28
CA ASP A 99 -21.57 -0.39 14.90
C ASP A 99 -20.53 -0.13 13.80
N HIS A 100 -19.24 -0.16 14.18
CA HIS A 100 -18.15 0.16 13.26
C HIS A 100 -18.04 -0.84 12.12
N ALA A 101 -18.43 -2.11 12.30
CA ALA A 101 -18.47 -3.11 11.24
C ALA A 101 -19.44 -2.73 10.10
N LYS A 102 -20.49 -1.97 10.42
CA LYS A 102 -21.55 -1.57 9.47
C LYS A 102 -21.27 -0.22 8.80
N THR A 103 -20.20 0.45 9.15
CA THR A 103 -19.85 1.72 8.51
C THR A 103 -19.46 1.50 7.05
N GLN A 104 -19.74 2.50 6.20
CA GLN A 104 -19.39 2.44 4.78
C GLN A 104 -17.88 2.17 4.55
N PRO A 105 -16.93 2.81 5.28
CA PRO A 105 -15.51 2.50 5.12
C PRO A 105 -15.14 1.06 5.52
N ALA A 106 -15.81 0.50 6.55
CA ALA A 106 -15.54 -0.87 6.97
C ALA A 106 -16.03 -1.88 5.92
N ARG A 107 -17.24 -1.70 5.41
CA ARG A 107 -17.80 -2.54 4.34
C ARG A 107 -16.93 -2.49 3.09
N PHE A 108 -16.63 -1.27 2.61
CA PHE A 108 -15.74 -1.10 1.46
C PHE A 108 -14.42 -1.86 1.61
N ARG A 109 -13.79 -1.79 2.80
CA ARG A 109 -12.52 -2.50 3.05
C ARG A 109 -12.69 -4.01 2.98
N MET A 110 -13.77 -4.55 3.53
CA MET A 110 -14.03 -5.99 3.48
C MET A 110 -14.34 -6.45 2.06
N ASP A 111 -15.19 -5.73 1.33
CA ASP A 111 -15.53 -6.02 -0.07
C ASP A 111 -14.27 -5.97 -0.95
N LEU A 112 -13.38 -4.99 -0.71
CA LEU A 112 -12.10 -4.90 -1.41
C LEU A 112 -11.21 -6.12 -1.13
N PHE A 113 -11.08 -6.54 0.13
CA PHE A 113 -10.24 -7.70 0.47
C PHE A 113 -10.78 -8.99 -0.15
N ASP A 114 -12.08 -9.19 -0.14
CA ASP A 114 -12.72 -10.34 -0.77
C ASP A 114 -12.50 -10.34 -2.29
N ALA A 115 -12.65 -9.18 -2.93
CA ALA A 115 -12.38 -9.04 -4.36
C ALA A 115 -10.90 -9.25 -4.72
N LEU A 116 -9.96 -8.75 -3.90
CA LEU A 116 -8.52 -8.96 -4.09
C LEU A 116 -8.11 -10.43 -3.99
N CYS A 117 -8.79 -11.24 -3.16
CA CYS A 117 -8.52 -12.67 -3.05
C CYS A 117 -8.77 -13.43 -4.37
N SER A 118 -9.58 -12.87 -5.27
CA SER A 118 -9.89 -13.46 -6.58
C SER A 118 -8.91 -13.04 -7.69
N VAL A 119 -7.96 -12.12 -7.39
CA VAL A 119 -6.99 -11.64 -8.39
C VAL A 119 -5.85 -12.65 -8.54
N PRO A 120 -5.57 -13.15 -9.76
CA PRO A 120 -4.47 -14.08 -9.99
C PRO A 120 -3.11 -13.51 -9.57
N ASN A 121 -2.24 -14.37 -9.04
CA ASN A 121 -0.88 -14.02 -8.59
C ASN A 121 -0.83 -12.91 -7.53
N LEU A 122 -1.91 -12.69 -6.79
CA LEU A 122 -1.99 -11.74 -5.69
C LEU A 122 -2.19 -12.48 -4.37
N ALA A 123 -1.44 -12.09 -3.35
CA ALA A 123 -1.61 -12.56 -1.98
C ALA A 123 -2.02 -11.39 -1.08
N VAL A 124 -3.13 -11.53 -0.38
CA VAL A 124 -3.60 -10.55 0.59
C VAL A 124 -2.99 -10.86 1.96
N ARG A 125 -2.43 -9.85 2.62
CA ARG A 125 -1.82 -9.91 3.95
C ARG A 125 -2.48 -8.89 4.85
N LEU A 126 -3.26 -9.34 5.83
CA LEU A 126 -4.06 -8.45 6.65
C LEU A 126 -3.52 -8.38 8.09
N GLY A 127 -3.17 -7.16 8.50
CA GLY A 127 -3.14 -6.74 9.89
C GLY A 127 -4.56 -6.41 10.38
N GLU A 128 -4.65 -5.64 11.43
CA GLU A 128 -5.92 -5.25 12.02
C GLU A 128 -5.89 -3.79 12.46
N VAL A 129 -7.06 -3.17 12.49
CA VAL A 129 -7.25 -1.86 13.11
C VAL A 129 -7.72 -2.08 14.55
N ARG A 130 -6.96 -1.51 15.49
CA ARG A 130 -7.27 -1.56 16.92
C ARG A 130 -7.47 -0.16 17.49
N LYS A 131 -8.13 -0.11 18.65
CA LYS A 131 -8.16 1.09 19.48
C LYS A 131 -6.72 1.56 19.77
N GLY A 132 -6.48 2.87 19.64
CA GLY A 132 -5.23 3.49 20.04
C GLY A 132 -5.01 3.46 21.56
N ILE A 133 -3.86 3.94 22.00
CA ILE A 133 -3.57 4.10 23.42
C ILE A 133 -4.35 5.32 23.92
N GLY A 134 -4.97 5.19 25.10
CA GLY A 134 -5.76 6.26 25.71
C GLY A 134 -7.25 6.19 25.37
N GLU A 135 -7.89 7.36 25.31
CA GLU A 135 -9.32 7.45 25.04
C GLU A 135 -9.67 7.04 23.61
N PHE A 136 -10.86 6.47 23.43
CA PHE A 136 -11.34 6.04 22.11
C PHE A 136 -11.63 7.21 21.18
N TRP A 137 -12.06 8.34 21.73
CA TRP A 137 -12.38 9.54 20.97
C TRP A 137 -11.31 10.60 21.15
N ALA A 138 -10.86 11.17 20.03
CA ALA A 138 -9.95 12.31 19.99
C ALA A 138 -10.64 13.48 19.28
N LEU A 139 -10.36 14.70 19.70
CA LEU A 139 -10.78 15.89 18.95
C LEU A 139 -10.13 15.93 17.57
N ARG A 140 -10.90 16.32 16.58
CA ARG A 140 -10.36 16.59 15.25
C ARG A 140 -9.36 17.75 15.31
N PRO A 141 -8.29 17.75 14.51
CA PRO A 141 -7.27 18.79 14.55
C PRO A 141 -7.82 20.20 14.36
N HIS A 142 -8.81 20.40 13.48
CA HIS A 142 -9.44 21.72 13.30
C HIS A 142 -10.24 22.16 14.54
N SER A 143 -11.05 21.26 15.13
CA SER A 143 -11.83 21.56 16.33
C SER A 143 -10.94 21.86 17.53
N GLN A 144 -9.80 21.14 17.65
CA GLN A 144 -8.79 21.44 18.67
C GLN A 144 -8.20 22.84 18.46
N LYS A 145 -7.88 23.19 17.20
CA LYS A 145 -7.33 24.51 16.86
C LYS A 145 -8.33 25.62 17.17
N ASP A 146 -9.61 25.44 16.83
CA ASP A 146 -10.67 26.40 17.09
C ASP A 146 -10.91 26.62 18.59
N LEU A 147 -10.86 25.55 19.39
CA LEU A 147 -10.91 25.66 20.85
C LEU A 147 -9.74 26.48 21.43
N LEU A 148 -8.50 26.16 20.97
CA LEU A 148 -7.30 26.86 21.44
C LEU A 148 -7.26 28.36 21.01
N ALA A 149 -7.87 28.65 19.86
CA ALA A 149 -7.99 30.05 19.36
C ALA A 149 -9.16 30.82 19.97
N GLY A 150 -10.00 30.20 20.81
CA GLY A 150 -11.20 30.79 21.36
C GLY A 150 -12.36 31.02 20.37
N HIS A 151 -12.27 30.42 19.19
CA HIS A 151 -13.35 30.46 18.18
C HIS A 151 -14.49 29.51 18.51
N LYS A 152 -14.25 28.54 19.38
CA LYS A 152 -15.20 27.53 19.83
C LYS A 152 -15.02 27.31 21.34
N THR A 153 -16.12 27.00 22.03
CA THR A 153 -16.09 26.66 23.45
C THR A 153 -16.37 25.16 23.64
N VAL A 154 -16.18 24.63 24.84
CA VAL A 154 -16.47 23.21 25.16
C VAL A 154 -17.96 22.90 24.95
N GLN A 155 -18.84 23.89 25.21
CA GLN A 155 -20.29 23.76 25.05
C GLN A 155 -20.73 23.67 23.58
N ASP A 156 -19.90 24.16 22.65
CA ASP A 156 -20.17 24.11 21.21
C ASP A 156 -19.75 22.80 20.56
N LEU A 157 -19.11 21.90 21.32
CA LEU A 157 -18.66 20.62 20.81
C LEU A 157 -19.84 19.68 20.52
N SER A 158 -19.77 19.02 19.40
CA SER A 158 -20.70 18.01 18.93
C SER A 158 -19.98 16.70 18.62
N ASP A 159 -20.72 15.63 18.35
CA ASP A 159 -20.11 14.34 17.94
C ASP A 159 -19.23 14.46 16.69
N ASP A 160 -19.51 15.41 15.81
CA ASP A 160 -18.76 15.65 14.57
C ASP A 160 -17.36 16.25 14.82
N ASP A 161 -17.12 16.79 15.99
CA ASP A 161 -15.81 17.31 16.40
C ASP A 161 -14.83 16.22 16.82
N PHE A 162 -15.30 14.99 16.92
CA PHE A 162 -14.50 13.87 17.37
C PHE A 162 -14.24 12.86 16.25
N VAL A 163 -13.15 12.13 16.40
CA VAL A 163 -12.76 11.02 15.55
C VAL A 163 -12.29 9.85 16.41
N PRO A 164 -12.63 8.61 16.06
CA PRO A 164 -12.14 7.48 16.83
C PRO A 164 -10.60 7.35 16.70
N SER A 165 -9.93 7.20 17.85
CA SER A 165 -8.49 6.95 17.93
C SER A 165 -8.21 5.50 17.56
N LEU A 166 -8.08 5.25 16.26
CA LEU A 166 -7.80 3.93 15.67
C LEU A 166 -6.40 3.90 15.07
N ARG A 167 -5.72 2.77 15.22
CA ARG A 167 -4.38 2.56 14.66
C ARG A 167 -4.31 1.21 13.93
N GLN A 168 -3.65 1.22 12.80
CA GLN A 168 -3.28 -0.03 12.13
C GLN A 168 -2.18 -0.73 12.94
N LYS A 169 -2.26 -2.05 13.01
CA LYS A 169 -1.29 -2.90 13.71
C LYS A 169 -0.85 -4.05 12.82
N GLY A 170 0.46 -4.22 12.74
CA GLY A 170 1.10 -5.36 12.10
C GLY A 170 1.10 -5.35 10.57
N VAL A 171 0.75 -4.26 9.90
CA VAL A 171 0.87 -4.15 8.43
C VAL A 171 2.35 -4.04 8.06
N ASP A 172 3.05 -3.06 8.61
CA ASP A 172 4.46 -2.78 8.31
C ASP A 172 5.36 -3.97 8.66
N MET A 173 5.10 -4.60 9.81
CA MET A 173 5.80 -5.82 10.20
C MET A 173 5.60 -6.95 9.18
N ARG A 174 4.40 -7.13 8.63
CA ARG A 174 4.14 -8.16 7.61
C ARG A 174 4.84 -7.85 6.29
N ILE A 175 4.88 -6.59 5.88
CA ILE A 175 5.66 -6.16 4.72
C ILE A 175 7.14 -6.50 4.96
N GLY A 176 7.69 -6.11 6.10
CA GLY A 176 9.09 -6.41 6.46
C GLY A 176 9.39 -7.91 6.47
N LEU A 177 8.49 -8.73 7.04
CA LEU A 177 8.64 -10.20 7.06
C LEU A 177 8.54 -10.83 5.67
N ASP A 178 7.63 -10.35 4.81
CA ASP A 178 7.55 -10.84 3.43
C ASP A 178 8.81 -10.44 2.64
N ILE A 179 9.33 -9.21 2.78
CA ILE A 179 10.62 -8.79 2.20
C ILE A 179 11.73 -9.72 2.68
N ALA A 180 11.83 -9.95 3.99
CA ALA A 180 12.82 -10.83 4.58
C ALA A 180 12.75 -12.27 4.05
N SER A 181 11.53 -12.81 4.00
CA SER A 181 11.30 -14.18 3.50
C SER A 181 11.68 -14.33 2.03
N ILE A 182 11.30 -13.36 1.19
CA ILE A 182 11.62 -13.36 -0.24
C ILE A 182 13.14 -13.29 -0.44
N ALA A 183 13.81 -12.39 0.27
CA ALA A 183 15.25 -12.19 0.16
C ALA A 183 16.04 -13.42 0.62
N LEU A 184 15.80 -13.91 1.85
CA LEU A 184 16.52 -15.06 2.41
C LEU A 184 16.29 -16.36 1.63
N LYS A 185 15.08 -16.55 1.07
CA LYS A 185 14.75 -17.73 0.26
C LYS A 185 15.06 -17.55 -1.23
N ARG A 186 15.58 -16.40 -1.62
CA ARG A 186 15.87 -16.04 -3.02
C ARG A 186 14.71 -16.32 -3.97
N GLN A 187 13.49 -15.93 -3.55
CA GLN A 187 12.27 -16.15 -4.32
C GLN A 187 12.07 -15.14 -5.45
N ALA A 188 12.81 -14.02 -5.40
CA ALA A 188 12.85 -13.00 -6.44
C ALA A 188 14.21 -12.31 -6.43
N GLU A 189 14.65 -11.84 -7.58
CA GLU A 189 15.87 -11.04 -7.76
C GLU A 189 15.61 -9.53 -7.59
N THR A 190 14.36 -9.12 -7.79
CA THR A 190 13.93 -7.73 -7.60
C THR A 190 12.71 -7.66 -6.69
N ILE A 191 12.73 -6.75 -5.75
CA ILE A 191 11.58 -6.36 -4.94
C ILE A 191 11.18 -4.93 -5.34
N VAL A 192 9.91 -4.74 -5.70
CA VAL A 192 9.30 -3.42 -5.83
C VAL A 192 8.44 -3.19 -4.60
N LEU A 193 8.79 -2.20 -3.78
CA LEU A 193 7.97 -1.77 -2.65
C LEU A 193 7.18 -0.51 -3.03
N VAL A 194 5.86 -0.60 -2.90
CA VAL A 194 4.94 0.53 -3.13
C VAL A 194 4.55 1.13 -1.78
N SER A 195 5.32 2.07 -1.32
CA SER A 195 5.13 2.86 -0.07
C SER A 195 6.12 4.02 -0.03
N GLY A 196 5.82 5.04 0.77
CA GLY A 196 6.73 6.15 1.08
C GLY A 196 7.27 6.13 2.51
N ASP A 197 6.99 5.09 3.29
CA ASP A 197 7.29 5.05 4.73
C ASP A 197 8.74 4.68 5.01
N ALA A 198 9.39 5.45 5.90
CA ALA A 198 10.75 5.21 6.37
C ALA A 198 10.91 3.95 7.23
N ASP A 199 9.83 3.44 7.80
CA ASP A 199 9.86 2.24 8.64
C ASP A 199 10.37 0.99 7.88
N PHE A 200 10.41 1.06 6.55
CA PHE A 200 10.94 -0.01 5.69
C PHE A 200 12.46 0.03 5.45
N VAL A 201 13.18 1.03 5.95
CA VAL A 201 14.66 1.13 5.82
C VAL A 201 15.37 -0.15 6.28
N PRO A 202 15.04 -0.75 7.45
CA PRO A 202 15.71 -1.99 7.88
C PRO A 202 15.48 -3.16 6.92
N ALA A 203 14.27 -3.28 6.36
CA ALA A 203 13.92 -4.33 5.42
C ALA A 203 14.62 -4.15 4.06
N ALA A 204 14.69 -2.90 3.56
CA ALA A 204 15.42 -2.56 2.34
C ALA A 204 16.92 -2.88 2.46
N ARG A 205 17.55 -2.47 3.57
CA ARG A 205 18.95 -2.78 3.86
C ARG A 205 19.23 -4.28 3.88
N MET A 206 18.34 -5.03 4.51
CA MET A 206 18.48 -6.48 4.60
C MET A 206 18.34 -7.13 3.22
N ALA A 207 17.32 -6.77 2.44
CA ALA A 207 17.12 -7.30 1.09
C ALA A 207 18.34 -7.05 0.19
N ARG A 208 18.91 -5.84 0.23
CA ARG A 208 20.12 -5.49 -0.54
C ARG A 208 21.36 -6.28 -0.11
N ARG A 209 21.52 -6.57 1.18
CA ARG A 209 22.60 -7.45 1.67
C ARG A 209 22.51 -8.86 1.11
N GLU A 210 21.31 -9.34 0.88
CA GLU A 210 21.07 -10.66 0.27
C GLU A 210 21.16 -10.64 -1.27
N GLY A 211 21.55 -9.49 -1.86
CA GLY A 211 21.73 -9.34 -3.30
C GLY A 211 20.44 -9.07 -4.08
N ILE A 212 19.36 -8.70 -3.41
CA ILE A 212 18.10 -8.34 -4.04
C ILE A 212 18.15 -6.89 -4.51
N GLN A 213 17.78 -6.63 -5.75
CA GLN A 213 17.53 -5.28 -6.24
C GLN A 213 16.27 -4.71 -5.59
N PHE A 214 16.41 -3.59 -4.89
CA PHE A 214 15.30 -2.97 -4.17
C PHE A 214 14.85 -1.68 -4.86
N VAL A 215 13.65 -1.71 -5.45
CA VAL A 215 13.03 -0.58 -6.15
C VAL A 215 11.89 -0.04 -5.30
N LEU A 216 11.85 1.28 -5.12
CA LEU A 216 10.80 1.97 -4.39
C LEU A 216 9.85 2.68 -5.35
N ASP A 217 8.55 2.50 -5.16
CA ASP A 217 7.48 3.32 -5.75
C ASP A 217 6.75 4.10 -4.65
N PRO A 218 7.08 5.36 -4.43
CA PRO A 218 6.43 6.19 -3.41
C PRO A 218 5.10 6.79 -3.89
N LEU A 219 4.59 6.43 -5.06
CA LEU A 219 3.37 7.01 -5.65
C LEU A 219 3.43 8.56 -5.68
N TRP A 220 4.61 9.10 -6.05
CA TRP A 220 4.89 10.54 -6.10
C TRP A 220 4.81 11.25 -4.75
N GLN A 221 4.98 10.53 -3.63
CA GLN A 221 5.22 11.13 -2.33
C GLN A 221 6.69 11.49 -2.16
N ASP A 222 6.94 12.50 -1.35
CA ASP A 222 8.30 12.79 -0.89
C ASP A 222 8.76 11.65 0.04
N ILE A 223 10.00 11.23 -0.11
CA ILE A 223 10.58 10.15 0.68
C ILE A 223 11.67 10.69 1.59
N PRO A 224 11.81 10.15 2.80
CA PRO A 224 12.92 10.49 3.68
C PRO A 224 14.26 10.12 3.06
N ARG A 225 15.28 10.96 3.33
CA ARG A 225 16.64 10.75 2.82
C ARG A 225 17.19 9.39 3.20
N ASP A 226 16.93 8.94 4.40
CA ASP A 226 17.39 7.65 4.91
C ASP A 226 16.85 6.48 4.07
N LEU A 227 15.57 6.53 3.67
CA LEU A 227 15.00 5.53 2.77
C LEU A 227 15.65 5.59 1.37
N PHE A 228 15.88 6.81 0.84
CA PHE A 228 16.50 7.00 -0.47
C PHE A 228 17.92 6.39 -0.54
N GLU A 229 18.68 6.48 0.54
CA GLU A 229 20.05 5.94 0.62
C GLU A 229 20.08 4.39 0.59
N HIS A 230 18.93 3.75 0.81
CA HIS A 230 18.81 2.30 0.94
C HIS A 230 17.99 1.61 -0.15
N ILE A 231 17.80 2.27 -1.28
CA ILE A 231 17.16 1.71 -2.47
C ILE A 231 18.13 1.68 -3.65
N ASP A 232 17.88 0.82 -4.63
CA ASP A 232 18.65 0.72 -5.87
C ASP A 232 17.95 1.45 -7.03
N GLY A 233 16.65 1.70 -6.91
CA GLY A 233 15.87 2.42 -7.90
C GLY A 233 14.67 3.13 -7.29
N LEU A 234 14.36 4.31 -7.83
CA LEU A 234 13.18 5.10 -7.48
C LEU A 234 12.33 5.26 -8.74
N ARG A 235 11.12 4.73 -8.74
CA ARG A 235 10.23 4.83 -9.90
C ARG A 235 8.77 4.74 -9.50
N SER A 236 7.98 5.74 -9.86
CA SER A 236 6.52 5.62 -9.74
C SER A 236 5.91 4.93 -10.98
N GLY A 237 5.07 3.93 -10.73
CA GLY A 237 4.39 3.16 -11.77
C GLY A 237 3.28 3.94 -12.49
N PHE A 238 2.87 5.08 -11.93
CA PHE A 238 1.89 5.99 -12.50
C PHE A 238 2.50 7.29 -13.01
N PRO A 239 1.84 8.00 -13.94
CA PRO A 239 2.22 9.35 -14.34
C PRO A 239 2.22 10.31 -13.14
N ARG A 240 3.04 11.35 -13.21
CA ARG A 240 3.06 12.36 -12.15
C ARG A 240 1.70 13.06 -12.06
N PRO A 241 1.10 13.16 -10.85
CA PRO A 241 -0.15 13.89 -10.67
C PRO A 241 0.03 15.35 -11.12
N GLN A 242 -0.94 15.88 -11.84
CA GLN A 242 -0.97 17.32 -12.11
C GLN A 242 -1.16 18.04 -10.77
N ARG A 243 -0.32 19.03 -10.48
CA ARG A 243 -0.57 19.95 -9.34
C ARG A 243 -1.96 20.55 -9.57
N ARG A 244 -2.89 20.34 -8.66
CA ARG A 244 -4.08 21.20 -8.61
C ARG A 244 -3.53 22.62 -8.56
N ARG A 245 -3.80 23.43 -9.58
CA ARG A 245 -3.68 24.87 -9.46
C ARG A 245 -4.70 25.22 -8.39
N ASP A 246 -4.24 25.62 -7.24
CA ASP A 246 -5.12 26.18 -6.22
C ASP A 246 -5.91 27.28 -6.95
N ALA A 247 -7.22 27.08 -7.06
CA ALA A 247 -8.14 28.12 -7.46
C ALA A 247 -8.08 29.14 -6.31
N GLY A 248 -7.42 30.25 -6.58
CA GLY A 248 -7.31 31.40 -5.70
C GLY A 248 -8.65 32.02 -5.37
#